data_b30605156d9caf2d509955eef953214d
#
_entry.id   b30605156d9caf2d509955eef953214d
#
_cell.length_a   1.000
_cell.length_b   1.000
_cell.length_c   1.000
_cell.angle_alpha   90.00
_cell.angle_beta   90.00
_cell.angle_gamma   90.00
#
_symmetry.space_group_name_H-M   'P 1'
#
loop_
_entity.id
_entity.type
_entity.pdbx_description
1 polymer ?
#
loop_
_entity_poly.entity_id
_entity_poly.type
_entity_poly.pdbx_seq_one_letter_code
_entity_poly.pdbx_strand_id
1 'polypeptide(L)'
;MKQFNRRVVVVAVSAAMGLGMVWSAQAADKELVLGVNDALTGPGAVYGLPQANAVKMAADDINAKGGIKAGGDTYKIKVVDYDDKANPTEATNSVRKLIDRDGAKYLLGFCCSGPTSAVASFIDKEDAVMLVGNAAERAITAKGIPNLFRTRPPADFTGAAAGTFVAKRGARNIAVIGSLDVSFYGQYLEAFERELVKAGGKIVAKETFGLKDRDMTPQLTKVRALNPDALLVLGYVEPAAFVYRQAIELGMKMPRYGFTSGSEEQFLRVASSEQMEGVWDLRPTELTVEALDANAKTYVANYTKKYGSAPAPSSPYAYDQVYVLKNAIEAAGGAGDAKKVAAAIRKLAIPKEAVMKYLPTNGTMFDVNGQAYTTNGAFQWQKGKWVYVAELPSDTVAYSTFLRSLYK
;
A
#
# COMPACT_ATOMS: atom_id res chain seq x y z
N MET A 1 4.46 -68.45 -84.91
CA MET A 1 3.12 -67.98 -84.79
C MET A 1 2.61 -68.23 -83.38
N LYS A 2 2.55 -67.35 -82.53
CA LYS A 2 1.78 -67.14 -81.31
C LYS A 2 2.52 -66.08 -80.46
N GLN A 3 1.97 -64.87 -80.39
CA GLN A 3 2.45 -63.75 -79.61
C GLN A 3 2.11 -64.01 -78.14
N PHE A 4 3.04 -63.80 -77.25
CA PHE A 4 2.84 -63.76 -75.81
C PHE A 4 2.88 -62.30 -75.32
N ASN A 5 1.72 -61.79 -74.94
CA ASN A 5 1.56 -60.49 -74.29
C ASN A 5 1.97 -60.58 -72.82
N ARG A 6 3.02 -59.87 -72.42
CA ARG A 6 3.40 -59.65 -71.03
C ARG A 6 2.70 -58.36 -70.54
N ARG A 7 1.75 -58.51 -69.64
CA ARG A 7 1.18 -57.38 -68.86
C ARG A 7 2.11 -57.05 -67.71
N VAL A 8 2.65 -55.79 -67.75
CA VAL A 8 3.41 -55.24 -66.63
C VAL A 8 2.39 -54.64 -65.64
N VAL A 9 2.37 -55.14 -64.42
CA VAL A 9 1.57 -54.60 -63.32
C VAL A 9 2.44 -53.56 -62.60
N VAL A 10 2.05 -52.26 -62.73
CA VAL A 10 2.67 -51.18 -61.95
C VAL A 10 1.92 -51.06 -60.63
N VAL A 11 2.60 -51.40 -59.53
CA VAL A 11 2.12 -51.15 -58.17
C VAL A 11 2.49 -49.72 -57.79
N ALA A 12 1.51 -48.84 -57.71
CA ALA A 12 1.67 -47.48 -57.19
C ALA A 12 1.59 -47.56 -55.67
N VAL A 13 2.72 -47.31 -54.98
CA VAL A 13 2.79 -47.13 -53.54
C VAL A 13 2.47 -45.68 -53.26
N SER A 14 1.23 -45.44 -52.79
CA SER A 14 0.82 -44.11 -52.29
C SER A 14 1.36 -43.87 -50.88
N ALA A 15 2.43 -43.12 -50.74
CA ALA A 15 2.91 -42.61 -49.47
C ALA A 15 2.00 -41.48 -49.01
N ALA A 16 1.04 -41.79 -48.13
CA ALA A 16 0.27 -40.77 -47.41
C ALA A 16 1.15 -40.08 -46.39
N MET A 17 1.71 -38.92 -46.74
CA MET A 17 2.29 -37.98 -45.75
C MET A 17 1.13 -37.38 -44.93
N GLY A 18 0.92 -37.93 -43.73
CA GLY A 18 0.08 -37.31 -42.73
C GLY A 18 0.75 -36.00 -42.23
N LEU A 19 0.37 -34.84 -42.79
CA LEU A 19 0.61 -33.56 -42.16
C LEU A 19 -0.22 -33.54 -40.87
N GLY A 20 0.42 -33.85 -39.75
CA GLY A 20 -0.10 -33.55 -38.43
C GLY A 20 -0.19 -32.03 -38.29
N MET A 21 -1.38 -31.47 -38.51
CA MET A 21 -1.68 -30.11 -38.07
C MET A 21 -1.55 -30.10 -36.56
N VAL A 22 -0.41 -29.63 -36.04
CA VAL A 22 -0.29 -29.21 -34.66
C VAL A 22 -1.19 -27.98 -34.54
N TRP A 23 -2.43 -28.19 -34.12
CA TRP A 23 -3.25 -27.10 -33.63
C TRP A 23 -2.53 -26.55 -32.41
N SER A 24 -1.75 -25.48 -32.61
CA SER A 24 -1.39 -24.59 -31.49
C SER A 24 -2.72 -24.12 -30.91
N ALA A 25 -3.10 -24.68 -29.78
CA ALA A 25 -4.19 -24.13 -29.00
C ALA A 25 -3.83 -22.66 -28.72
N GLN A 26 -4.39 -21.75 -29.52
CA GLN A 26 -4.20 -20.33 -29.32
C GLN A 26 -4.80 -19.99 -27.98
N ALA A 27 -3.94 -19.60 -27.03
CA ALA A 27 -4.40 -19.16 -25.71
C ALA A 27 -5.50 -18.12 -25.91
N ALA A 28 -6.71 -18.40 -25.43
CA ALA A 28 -7.80 -17.45 -25.54
C ALA A 28 -7.53 -16.25 -24.64
N ASP A 29 -7.60 -15.05 -25.21
CA ASP A 29 -7.54 -13.82 -24.40
C ASP A 29 -8.81 -13.75 -23.53
N LYS A 30 -8.61 -13.76 -22.21
CA LYS A 30 -9.69 -13.61 -21.21
C LYS A 30 -9.59 -12.25 -20.54
N GLU A 31 -10.72 -11.60 -20.33
CA GLU A 31 -10.75 -10.38 -19.52
C GLU A 31 -10.62 -10.73 -18.04
N LEU A 32 -9.72 -10.03 -17.33
CA LEU A 32 -9.56 -10.10 -15.90
C LEU A 32 -9.95 -8.76 -15.29
N VAL A 33 -11.09 -8.71 -14.60
CA VAL A 33 -11.55 -7.50 -13.94
C VAL A 33 -10.84 -7.34 -12.60
N LEU A 34 -10.10 -6.22 -12.44
CA LEU A 34 -9.59 -5.75 -11.15
C LEU A 34 -10.51 -4.63 -10.64
N GLY A 35 -11.12 -4.85 -9.48
CA GLY A 35 -11.94 -3.84 -8.81
C GLY A 35 -11.07 -2.93 -7.94
N VAL A 36 -11.15 -1.62 -8.12
CA VAL A 36 -10.51 -0.65 -7.24
C VAL A 36 -11.56 0.04 -6.40
N ASN A 37 -11.40 -0.02 -5.08
CA ASN A 37 -12.23 0.72 -4.14
C ASN A 37 -11.33 1.67 -3.34
N ASP A 38 -11.51 2.96 -3.56
CA ASP A 38 -10.65 3.96 -2.95
C ASP A 38 -11.37 5.32 -2.83
N ALA A 39 -10.86 6.21 -1.97
CA ALA A 39 -11.35 7.59 -1.93
C ALA A 39 -10.82 8.37 -3.13
N LEU A 40 -11.64 8.56 -4.15
CA LEU A 40 -11.25 9.31 -5.35
C LEU A 40 -11.61 10.79 -5.26
N THR A 41 -12.50 11.16 -4.33
CA THR A 41 -12.89 12.54 -4.03
C THR A 41 -12.87 12.81 -2.53
N GLY A 42 -12.96 14.09 -2.14
CA GLY A 42 -12.95 14.51 -0.73
C GLY A 42 -11.58 14.44 -0.06
N PRO A 43 -11.53 14.52 1.29
CA PRO A 43 -10.27 14.61 2.04
C PRO A 43 -9.34 13.37 1.90
N GLY A 44 -9.90 12.20 1.60
CA GLY A 44 -9.14 10.96 1.37
C GLY A 44 -8.48 10.88 -0.01
N ALA A 45 -8.90 11.73 -0.96
CA ALA A 45 -8.45 11.65 -2.35
C ALA A 45 -6.94 11.84 -2.53
N VAL A 46 -6.27 12.55 -1.61
CA VAL A 46 -4.81 12.71 -1.60
C VAL A 46 -4.06 11.38 -1.47
N TYR A 47 -4.72 10.35 -0.96
CA TYR A 47 -4.20 8.99 -0.84
C TYR A 47 -4.81 8.04 -1.88
N GLY A 48 -6.14 8.07 -2.06
CA GLY A 48 -6.87 7.11 -2.88
C GLY A 48 -6.67 7.30 -4.38
N LEU A 49 -6.77 8.53 -4.88
CA LEU A 49 -6.60 8.80 -6.31
C LEU A 49 -5.22 8.38 -6.84
N PRO A 50 -4.08 8.69 -6.14
CA PRO A 50 -2.78 8.19 -6.56
C PRO A 50 -2.66 6.66 -6.56
N GLN A 51 -3.33 5.95 -5.66
CA GLN A 51 -3.36 4.49 -5.64
C GLN A 51 -4.15 3.93 -6.83
N ALA A 52 -5.35 4.44 -7.11
CA ALA A 52 -6.13 4.04 -8.27
C ALA A 52 -5.35 4.24 -9.58
N ASN A 53 -4.64 5.36 -9.70
CA ASN A 53 -3.75 5.64 -10.82
C ASN A 53 -2.60 4.63 -10.91
N ALA A 54 -2.02 4.25 -9.78
CA ALA A 54 -0.94 3.26 -9.72
C ALA A 54 -1.40 1.87 -10.18
N VAL A 55 -2.61 1.43 -9.76
CA VAL A 55 -3.22 0.18 -10.23
C VAL A 55 -3.43 0.22 -11.74
N LYS A 56 -4.00 1.31 -12.29
CA LYS A 56 -4.22 1.48 -13.73
C LYS A 56 -2.90 1.44 -14.50
N MET A 57 -1.85 2.09 -14.00
CA MET A 57 -0.54 2.09 -14.64
C MET A 57 0.07 0.68 -14.67
N ALA A 58 0.03 -0.07 -13.56
CA ALA A 58 0.53 -1.44 -13.51
C ALA A 58 -0.26 -2.38 -14.45
N ALA A 59 -1.57 -2.22 -14.52
CA ALA A 59 -2.44 -2.98 -15.42
C ALA A 59 -2.06 -2.73 -16.90
N ASP A 60 -1.85 -1.46 -17.27
CA ASP A 60 -1.43 -1.09 -18.63
C ASP A 60 -0.05 -1.64 -18.97
N ASP A 61 0.92 -1.58 -18.03
CA ASP A 61 2.26 -2.13 -18.20
C ASP A 61 2.24 -3.65 -18.43
N ILE A 62 1.40 -4.37 -17.70
CA ILE A 62 1.23 -5.83 -17.86
C ILE A 62 0.55 -6.15 -19.19
N ASN A 63 -0.51 -5.41 -19.54
CA ASN A 63 -1.24 -5.60 -20.79
C ASN A 63 -0.36 -5.33 -22.01
N ALA A 64 0.48 -4.28 -21.97
CA ALA A 64 1.45 -3.96 -23.02
C ALA A 64 2.49 -5.07 -23.22
N LYS A 65 2.84 -5.82 -22.15
CA LYS A 65 3.74 -6.99 -22.19
C LYS A 65 3.02 -8.30 -22.56
N GLY A 66 1.77 -8.24 -23.00
CA GLY A 66 1.00 -9.39 -23.45
C GLY A 66 -0.01 -9.94 -22.44
N GLY A 67 -0.16 -9.33 -21.26
CA GLY A 67 -1.09 -9.78 -20.20
C GLY A 67 -0.48 -10.83 -19.26
N ILE A 68 -1.32 -11.42 -18.42
CA ILE A 68 -0.94 -12.49 -17.48
C ILE A 68 -1.15 -13.84 -18.15
N LYS A 69 -0.11 -14.68 -18.18
CA LYS A 69 -0.17 -16.01 -18.80
C LYS A 69 -0.27 -17.08 -17.70
N ALA A 70 -1.38 -17.81 -17.63
CA ALA A 70 -1.58 -18.83 -16.63
C ALA A 70 -2.55 -19.93 -17.11
N GLY A 71 -2.24 -21.20 -16.86
CA GLY A 71 -3.11 -22.35 -17.19
C GLY A 71 -3.43 -22.53 -18.67
N GLY A 72 -2.59 -22.04 -19.58
CA GLY A 72 -2.85 -22.05 -21.04
C GLY A 72 -3.65 -20.86 -21.54
N ASP A 73 -4.13 -19.99 -20.66
CA ASP A 73 -4.87 -18.76 -20.99
C ASP A 73 -3.97 -17.51 -20.90
N THR A 74 -4.39 -16.46 -21.62
CA THR A 74 -3.84 -15.10 -21.45
C THR A 74 -4.92 -14.20 -20.87
N TYR A 75 -4.63 -13.52 -19.77
CA TYR A 75 -5.56 -12.60 -19.12
C TYR A 75 -5.17 -11.16 -19.42
N LYS A 76 -6.11 -10.39 -20.02
CA LYS A 76 -6.00 -8.96 -20.21
C LYS A 76 -6.71 -8.25 -19.06
N ILE A 77 -6.00 -7.38 -18.37
CA ILE A 77 -6.51 -6.68 -17.19
C ILE A 77 -7.41 -5.53 -17.61
N LYS A 78 -8.61 -5.47 -17.04
CA LYS A 78 -9.51 -4.33 -17.07
C LYS A 78 -9.71 -3.81 -15.65
N VAL A 79 -9.45 -2.54 -15.43
CA VAL A 79 -9.64 -1.90 -14.11
C VAL A 79 -11.01 -1.23 -14.09
N VAL A 80 -11.79 -1.53 -13.04
CA VAL A 80 -13.05 -0.87 -12.72
C VAL A 80 -12.88 -0.22 -11.35
N ASP A 81 -13.03 1.11 -11.25
CA ASP A 81 -12.84 1.86 -10.02
C ASP A 81 -14.11 2.54 -9.53
N TYR A 82 -14.33 2.53 -8.22
CA TYR A 82 -15.39 3.25 -7.53
C TYR A 82 -14.85 4.12 -6.40
N ASP A 83 -15.48 5.29 -6.26
CA ASP A 83 -15.20 6.26 -5.21
C ASP A 83 -15.97 5.90 -3.94
N ASP A 84 -15.27 5.52 -2.88
CA ASP A 84 -15.85 5.30 -1.56
C ASP A 84 -15.94 6.57 -0.70
N LYS A 85 -15.39 7.69 -1.16
CA LYS A 85 -15.40 9.00 -0.48
C LYS A 85 -14.85 8.95 0.96
N ALA A 86 -14.00 7.99 1.25
CA ALA A 86 -13.53 7.64 2.60
C ALA A 86 -14.70 7.34 3.58
N ASN A 87 -15.81 6.79 3.07
CA ASN A 87 -17.02 6.47 3.84
C ASN A 87 -17.24 4.94 3.91
N PRO A 88 -17.43 4.35 5.11
CA PRO A 88 -17.60 2.91 5.28
C PRO A 88 -18.82 2.32 4.52
N THR A 89 -19.95 3.05 4.48
CA THR A 89 -21.15 2.61 3.78
C THR A 89 -20.94 2.62 2.27
N GLU A 90 -20.35 3.70 1.73
CA GLU A 90 -20.02 3.79 0.30
C GLU A 90 -19.02 2.69 -0.12
N ALA A 91 -18.01 2.40 0.71
CA ALA A 91 -17.05 1.33 0.44
C ALA A 91 -17.74 -0.05 0.37
N THR A 92 -18.65 -0.34 1.30
CA THR A 92 -19.44 -1.58 1.28
C THR A 92 -20.27 -1.70 -0.01
N ASN A 93 -20.99 -0.63 -0.36
CA ASN A 93 -21.81 -0.58 -1.58
C ASN A 93 -20.96 -0.74 -2.85
N SER A 94 -19.84 -0.03 -2.91
CA SER A 94 -18.92 -0.08 -4.06
C SER A 94 -18.32 -1.46 -4.23
N VAL A 95 -17.87 -2.12 -3.16
CA VAL A 95 -17.29 -3.47 -3.21
C VAL A 95 -18.33 -4.50 -3.64
N ARG A 96 -19.56 -4.45 -3.11
CA ARG A 96 -20.61 -5.35 -3.57
C ARG A 96 -20.91 -5.15 -5.05
N LYS A 97 -20.96 -3.91 -5.52
CA LYS A 97 -21.14 -3.61 -6.93
C LYS A 97 -20.00 -4.16 -7.82
N LEU A 98 -18.74 -4.04 -7.35
CA LEU A 98 -17.60 -4.63 -8.03
C LEU A 98 -17.73 -6.15 -8.14
N ILE A 99 -18.14 -6.84 -7.06
CA ILE A 99 -18.28 -8.29 -7.03
C ILE A 99 -19.50 -8.74 -7.85
N ASP A 100 -20.69 -8.21 -7.52
CA ASP A 100 -21.96 -8.77 -7.99
C ASP A 100 -22.30 -8.36 -9.43
N ARG A 101 -21.96 -7.12 -9.82
CA ARG A 101 -22.28 -6.57 -11.13
C ARG A 101 -21.12 -6.64 -12.11
N ASP A 102 -19.92 -6.28 -11.65
CA ASP A 102 -18.76 -6.14 -12.53
C ASP A 102 -17.91 -7.42 -12.56
N GLY A 103 -18.21 -8.42 -11.71
CA GLY A 103 -17.56 -9.72 -11.69
C GLY A 103 -16.11 -9.69 -11.18
N ALA A 104 -15.73 -8.65 -10.42
CA ALA A 104 -14.38 -8.52 -9.90
C ALA A 104 -14.12 -9.50 -8.76
N LYS A 105 -13.21 -10.45 -8.98
CA LYS A 105 -12.71 -11.36 -7.93
C LYS A 105 -11.49 -10.81 -7.19
N TYR A 106 -10.88 -9.75 -7.66
CA TYR A 106 -9.67 -9.15 -7.12
C TYR A 106 -9.88 -7.68 -6.85
N LEU A 107 -9.86 -7.32 -5.57
CA LEU A 107 -10.17 -5.99 -5.07
C LEU A 107 -8.90 -5.33 -4.55
N LEU A 108 -8.58 -4.15 -5.06
CA LEU A 108 -7.34 -3.42 -4.81
C LEU A 108 -7.62 -1.99 -4.33
N GLY A 109 -6.58 -1.31 -3.86
CA GLY A 109 -6.66 0.07 -3.36
C GLY A 109 -6.78 0.12 -1.85
N PHE A 110 -7.89 0.63 -1.33
CA PHE A 110 -8.22 0.72 0.09
C PHE A 110 -7.27 1.63 0.87
N CYS A 111 -7.39 2.95 0.65
CA CYS A 111 -6.53 3.95 1.30
C CYS A 111 -6.85 4.20 2.78
N CYS A 112 -8.11 4.12 3.13
CA CYS A 112 -8.62 4.69 4.37
C CYS A 112 -9.13 3.61 5.32
N SER A 113 -8.70 3.61 6.59
CA SER A 113 -8.91 2.49 7.52
C SER A 113 -10.39 2.19 7.82
N GLY A 114 -11.24 3.20 8.03
CA GLY A 114 -12.66 2.99 8.29
C GLY A 114 -13.40 2.25 7.18
N PRO A 115 -13.37 2.74 5.92
CA PRO A 115 -13.89 2.03 4.75
C PRO A 115 -13.32 0.62 4.60
N THR A 116 -12.01 0.47 4.73
CA THR A 116 -11.33 -0.83 4.63
C THR A 116 -11.81 -1.82 5.67
N SER A 117 -11.96 -1.39 6.93
CA SER A 117 -12.44 -2.24 8.03
C SER A 117 -13.89 -2.69 7.82
N ALA A 118 -14.74 -1.83 7.24
CA ALA A 118 -16.11 -2.20 6.89
C ALA A 118 -16.14 -3.34 5.85
N VAL A 119 -15.31 -3.26 4.80
CA VAL A 119 -15.19 -4.32 3.79
C VAL A 119 -14.56 -5.58 4.38
N ALA A 120 -13.50 -5.44 5.19
CA ALA A 120 -12.83 -6.56 5.85
C ALA A 120 -13.78 -7.38 6.76
N SER A 121 -14.88 -6.78 7.24
CA SER A 121 -15.84 -7.47 8.10
C SER A 121 -16.66 -8.56 7.39
N PHE A 122 -16.69 -8.58 6.06
CA PHE A 122 -17.48 -9.55 5.30
C PHE A 122 -16.72 -10.25 4.17
N ILE A 123 -15.51 -9.79 3.82
CA ILE A 123 -14.78 -10.28 2.64
C ILE A 123 -14.43 -11.78 2.72
N ASP A 124 -14.34 -12.35 3.91
CA ASP A 124 -14.09 -13.78 4.14
C ASP A 124 -15.20 -14.68 3.58
N LYS A 125 -16.40 -14.15 3.36
CA LYS A 125 -17.57 -14.84 2.82
C LYS A 125 -17.68 -14.74 1.30
N GLU A 126 -16.88 -13.87 0.68
CA GLU A 126 -16.94 -13.60 -0.76
C GLU A 126 -15.94 -14.47 -1.54
N ASP A 127 -16.27 -14.83 -2.78
CA ASP A 127 -15.33 -15.46 -3.72
C ASP A 127 -14.41 -14.39 -4.35
N ALA A 128 -13.72 -13.66 -3.49
CA ALA A 128 -12.86 -12.56 -3.88
C ALA A 128 -11.61 -12.49 -3.02
N VAL A 129 -10.54 -11.88 -3.53
CA VAL A 129 -9.31 -11.53 -2.80
C VAL A 129 -9.25 -10.04 -2.63
N MET A 130 -8.95 -9.58 -1.42
CA MET A 130 -8.78 -8.17 -1.09
C MET A 130 -7.31 -7.86 -0.80
N LEU A 131 -6.76 -6.89 -1.54
CA LEU A 131 -5.41 -6.35 -1.32
C LEU A 131 -5.50 -4.89 -0.88
N VAL A 132 -5.03 -4.61 0.33
CA VAL A 132 -5.09 -3.31 0.98
C VAL A 132 -3.79 -2.55 0.79
N GLY A 133 -3.84 -1.35 0.23
CA GLY A 133 -2.67 -0.53 -0.09
C GLY A 133 -2.23 0.37 1.04
N ASN A 134 -3.08 1.28 1.52
CA ASN A 134 -2.64 2.33 2.43
C ASN A 134 -3.38 2.39 3.78
N ALA A 135 -4.46 1.63 3.97
CA ALA A 135 -5.13 1.60 5.27
C ALA A 135 -4.23 1.01 6.35
N ALA A 136 -4.01 1.77 7.42
CA ALA A 136 -2.96 1.50 8.41
C ALA A 136 -3.46 0.89 9.73
N GLU A 137 -4.79 0.71 9.90
CA GLU A 137 -5.35 0.14 11.14
C GLU A 137 -4.91 -1.31 11.34
N ARG A 138 -4.42 -1.61 12.56
CA ARG A 138 -3.91 -2.93 12.97
C ARG A 138 -4.93 -4.06 12.74
N ALA A 139 -6.20 -3.81 13.08
CA ALA A 139 -7.26 -4.82 13.05
C ALA A 139 -7.54 -5.41 11.66
N ILE A 140 -7.17 -4.71 10.58
CA ILE A 140 -7.45 -5.13 9.19
C ILE A 140 -6.86 -6.53 8.90
N THR A 141 -5.61 -6.78 9.27
CA THR A 141 -4.94 -8.06 9.03
C THR A 141 -4.82 -8.94 10.28
N ALA A 142 -5.07 -8.39 11.48
CA ALA A 142 -4.81 -9.06 12.74
C ALA A 142 -5.56 -10.40 12.91
N LYS A 143 -6.76 -10.52 12.34
CA LYS A 143 -7.58 -11.75 12.38
C LYS A 143 -7.11 -12.84 11.41
N GLY A 144 -6.16 -12.55 10.52
CA GLY A 144 -5.65 -13.53 9.56
C GLY A 144 -6.70 -14.00 8.54
N ILE A 145 -7.57 -13.11 8.07
CA ILE A 145 -8.60 -13.43 7.08
C ILE A 145 -7.96 -14.07 5.84
N PRO A 146 -8.40 -15.26 5.39
CA PRO A 146 -7.69 -16.07 4.40
C PRO A 146 -7.48 -15.39 3.04
N ASN A 147 -8.40 -14.55 2.62
CA ASN A 147 -8.44 -13.87 1.33
C ASN A 147 -8.18 -12.35 1.44
N LEU A 148 -7.63 -11.88 2.57
CA LEU A 148 -7.25 -10.49 2.79
C LEU A 148 -5.74 -10.38 3.00
N PHE A 149 -5.12 -9.43 2.30
CA PHE A 149 -3.69 -9.13 2.35
C PHE A 149 -3.46 -7.63 2.40
N ARG A 150 -2.38 -7.19 3.06
CA ARG A 150 -2.02 -5.77 3.10
C ARG A 150 -0.56 -5.56 2.76
N THR A 151 -0.29 -4.69 1.80
CA THR A 151 1.06 -4.37 1.33
C THR A 151 1.77 -3.31 2.17
N ARG A 152 1.03 -2.49 2.94
CA ARG A 152 1.59 -1.47 3.83
C ARG A 152 1.71 -1.97 5.27
N PRO A 153 2.77 -1.58 6.03
CA PRO A 153 2.84 -1.87 7.47
C PRO A 153 1.70 -1.18 8.25
N PRO A 154 1.23 -1.78 9.36
CA PRO A 154 0.29 -1.11 10.26
C PRO A 154 0.92 0.06 11.01
N ALA A 155 0.09 0.99 11.48
CA ALA A 155 0.55 2.23 12.09
C ALA A 155 1.36 2.00 13.37
N ASP A 156 0.99 1.05 14.20
CA ASP A 156 1.66 0.75 15.46
C ASP A 156 3.05 0.07 15.26
N PHE A 157 3.26 -0.62 14.14
CA PHE A 157 4.59 -1.09 13.75
C PHE A 157 5.55 0.11 13.53
N THR A 158 5.07 1.12 12.83
CA THR A 158 5.82 2.36 12.60
C THR A 158 5.94 3.19 13.89
N GLY A 159 4.87 3.26 14.69
CA GLY A 159 4.85 3.97 15.96
C GLY A 159 5.90 3.46 16.97
N ALA A 160 6.09 2.15 17.05
CA ALA A 160 7.13 1.57 17.91
C ALA A 160 8.54 1.97 17.45
N ALA A 161 8.80 1.89 16.14
CA ALA A 161 10.09 2.31 15.58
C ALA A 161 10.36 3.82 15.82
N ALA A 162 9.33 4.65 15.67
CA ALA A 162 9.39 6.09 15.90
C ALA A 162 9.64 6.45 17.36
N GLY A 163 8.95 5.79 18.30
CA GLY A 163 9.16 5.99 19.74
C GLY A 163 10.60 5.69 20.16
N THR A 164 11.15 4.59 19.67
CA THR A 164 12.56 4.23 19.86
C THR A 164 13.51 5.29 19.29
N PHE A 165 13.23 5.78 18.08
CA PHE A 165 14.06 6.80 17.43
C PHE A 165 14.07 8.12 18.19
N VAL A 166 12.88 8.64 18.57
CA VAL A 166 12.74 9.91 19.30
C VAL A 166 13.41 9.83 20.66
N ALA A 167 13.25 8.71 21.38
CA ALA A 167 13.91 8.49 22.65
C ALA A 167 15.44 8.45 22.55
N LYS A 168 16.00 7.82 21.51
CA LYS A 168 17.45 7.81 21.23
C LYS A 168 18.02 9.20 20.93
N ARG A 169 17.21 10.14 20.46
CA ARG A 169 17.59 11.53 20.23
C ARG A 169 17.53 12.41 21.48
N GLY A 170 17.24 11.82 22.63
CA GLY A 170 17.30 12.49 23.93
C GLY A 170 15.99 13.11 24.40
N ALA A 171 14.93 13.14 23.59
CA ALA A 171 13.64 13.67 24.02
C ALA A 171 12.99 12.74 25.07
N ARG A 172 12.46 13.33 26.13
CA ARG A 172 11.85 12.61 27.26
C ARG A 172 10.42 13.08 27.56
N ASN A 173 10.14 14.37 27.47
CA ASN A 173 8.84 14.97 27.72
C ASN A 173 8.21 15.34 26.38
N ILE A 174 7.32 14.50 25.86
CA ILE A 174 6.72 14.68 24.53
C ILE A 174 5.30 15.20 24.68
N ALA A 175 4.98 16.30 24.01
CA ALA A 175 3.58 16.69 23.79
C ALA A 175 3.08 16.11 22.48
N VAL A 176 1.83 15.69 22.46
CA VAL A 176 1.16 15.14 21.28
C VAL A 176 -0.02 16.04 20.91
N ILE A 177 -0.17 16.32 19.62
CA ILE A 177 -1.34 16.97 19.06
C ILE A 177 -1.79 16.20 17.81
N GLY A 178 -3.06 15.81 17.71
CA GLY A 178 -3.50 15.02 16.57
C GLY A 178 -4.98 14.67 16.54
N SER A 179 -5.41 14.03 15.46
CA SER A 179 -6.74 13.41 15.33
C SER A 179 -6.75 12.06 16.05
N LEU A 180 -6.63 12.07 17.39
CA LEU A 180 -6.37 10.89 18.20
C LEU A 180 -7.58 9.94 18.32
N ASP A 181 -8.76 10.37 17.95
CA ASP A 181 -9.99 9.61 17.77
C ASP A 181 -9.97 8.73 16.50
N VAL A 182 -9.09 9.02 15.56
CA VAL A 182 -8.84 8.16 14.40
C VAL A 182 -7.99 6.96 14.84
N SER A 183 -8.56 5.76 14.76
CA SER A 183 -8.04 4.54 15.41
C SER A 183 -6.56 4.24 15.10
N PHE A 184 -6.11 4.40 13.85
CA PHE A 184 -4.73 4.10 13.49
C PHE A 184 -3.72 5.13 14.06
N TYR A 185 -4.11 6.40 14.29
CA TYR A 185 -3.28 7.36 15.01
C TYR A 185 -3.18 7.01 16.49
N GLY A 186 -4.29 6.57 17.11
CA GLY A 186 -4.29 6.06 18.46
C GLY A 186 -3.36 4.86 18.63
N GLN A 187 -3.38 3.92 17.70
CA GLN A 187 -2.49 2.75 17.68
C GLN A 187 -1.01 3.11 17.49
N TYR A 188 -0.73 4.06 16.60
CA TYR A 188 0.63 4.61 16.46
C TYR A 188 1.12 5.21 17.78
N LEU A 189 0.29 6.05 18.42
CA LEU A 189 0.62 6.70 19.68
C LEU A 189 0.82 5.69 20.81
N GLU A 190 -0.04 4.68 20.93
CA GLU A 190 0.11 3.59 21.91
C GLU A 190 1.49 2.91 21.80
N ALA A 191 1.88 2.56 20.58
CA ALA A 191 3.15 1.90 20.34
C ALA A 191 4.35 2.85 20.54
N PHE A 192 4.23 4.10 20.11
CA PHE A 192 5.22 5.15 20.33
C PHE A 192 5.46 5.40 21.84
N GLU A 193 4.39 5.59 22.61
CA GLU A 193 4.44 5.83 24.04
C GLU A 193 5.05 4.66 24.79
N ARG A 194 4.71 3.41 24.42
CA ARG A 194 5.31 2.20 25.00
C ARG A 194 6.84 2.19 24.87
N GLU A 195 7.37 2.48 23.70
CA GLU A 195 8.82 2.49 23.48
C GLU A 195 9.49 3.71 24.10
N LEU A 196 8.82 4.85 24.13
CA LEU A 196 9.28 6.05 24.82
C LEU A 196 9.42 5.81 26.35
N VAL A 197 8.41 5.19 26.97
CA VAL A 197 8.41 4.86 28.42
C VAL A 197 9.50 3.86 28.76
N LYS A 198 9.75 2.84 27.94
CA LYS A 198 10.89 1.92 28.11
C LYS A 198 12.23 2.66 28.18
N ALA A 199 12.35 3.78 27.50
CA ALA A 199 13.54 4.63 27.49
C ALA A 199 13.55 5.73 28.58
N GLY A 200 12.58 5.71 29.51
CA GLY A 200 12.46 6.69 30.60
C GLY A 200 11.80 8.02 30.21
N GLY A 201 11.13 8.08 29.06
CA GLY A 201 10.34 9.24 28.64
C GLY A 201 8.85 9.12 28.99
N LYS A 202 8.09 10.18 28.72
CA LYS A 202 6.64 10.24 28.96
C LYS A 202 5.94 11.21 28.01
N ILE A 203 4.65 11.00 27.81
CA ILE A 203 3.77 11.98 27.18
C ILE A 203 3.29 12.97 28.25
N VAL A 204 3.54 14.26 28.06
CA VAL A 204 3.19 15.33 29.01
C VAL A 204 1.90 16.06 28.65
N ALA A 205 1.46 15.96 27.39
CA ALA A 205 0.18 16.48 26.92
C ALA A 205 -0.36 15.64 25.75
N LYS A 206 -1.68 15.49 25.69
CA LYS A 206 -2.41 14.93 24.55
C LYS A 206 -3.53 15.89 24.18
N GLU A 207 -3.33 16.66 23.11
CA GLU A 207 -4.34 17.59 22.57
C GLU A 207 -4.92 17.04 21.28
N THR A 208 -6.20 17.30 21.04
CA THR A 208 -6.90 16.78 19.84
C THR A 208 -7.38 17.88 18.92
N PHE A 209 -7.50 17.56 17.64
CA PHE A 209 -8.18 18.36 16.63
C PHE A 209 -8.98 17.49 15.67
N GLY A 210 -10.04 18.06 15.09
CA GLY A 210 -10.81 17.40 14.04
C GLY A 210 -10.13 17.50 12.67
N LEU A 211 -10.46 16.57 11.75
CA LEU A 211 -9.85 16.51 10.42
C LEU A 211 -10.06 17.76 9.56
N LYS A 212 -11.04 18.63 9.91
CA LYS A 212 -11.36 19.88 9.18
C LYS A 212 -10.90 21.14 9.90
N ASP A 213 -10.30 20.99 11.09
CA ASP A 213 -9.85 22.14 11.87
C ASP A 213 -8.65 22.79 11.18
N ARG A 214 -8.62 24.13 11.26
CA ARG A 214 -7.56 24.97 10.67
C ARG A 214 -6.87 25.85 11.69
N ASP A 215 -7.47 26.06 12.85
CA ASP A 215 -6.90 26.80 13.96
C ASP A 215 -6.55 25.83 15.11
N MET A 216 -5.26 25.66 15.30
CA MET A 216 -4.66 24.80 16.36
C MET A 216 -4.05 25.64 17.48
N THR A 217 -4.20 26.97 17.42
CA THR A 217 -3.61 27.92 18.39
C THR A 217 -3.99 27.62 19.83
N PRO A 218 -5.27 27.29 20.17
CA PRO A 218 -5.64 26.95 21.55
C PRO A 218 -4.87 25.76 22.10
N GLN A 219 -4.75 24.67 21.33
CA GLN A 219 -4.04 23.46 21.72
C GLN A 219 -2.54 23.72 21.81
N LEU A 220 -1.96 24.40 20.83
CA LEU A 220 -0.53 24.73 20.81
C LEU A 220 -0.14 25.67 21.95
N THR A 221 -1.01 26.58 22.36
CA THR A 221 -0.79 27.45 23.52
C THR A 221 -0.67 26.67 24.82
N LYS A 222 -1.53 25.67 25.04
CA LYS A 222 -1.44 24.77 26.20
C LYS A 222 -0.15 23.95 26.17
N VAL A 223 0.17 23.38 25.01
CA VAL A 223 1.40 22.60 24.81
C VAL A 223 2.65 23.46 25.09
N ARG A 224 2.70 24.68 24.56
CA ARG A 224 3.80 25.61 24.77
C ARG A 224 4.06 25.91 26.25
N ALA A 225 3.01 26.05 27.06
CA ALA A 225 3.11 26.34 28.47
C ALA A 225 3.80 25.20 29.28
N LEU A 226 3.79 23.98 28.76
CA LEU A 226 4.44 22.81 29.38
C LEU A 226 5.92 22.67 29.01
N ASN A 227 6.42 23.46 28.08
CA ASN A 227 7.80 23.45 27.58
C ASN A 227 8.32 22.02 27.30
N PRO A 228 7.67 21.24 26.43
CA PRO A 228 8.06 19.86 26.14
C PRO A 228 9.37 19.81 25.34
N ASP A 229 10.08 18.65 25.40
CA ASP A 229 11.32 18.42 24.65
C ASP A 229 11.06 18.26 23.14
N ALA A 230 9.85 17.82 22.79
CA ALA A 230 9.43 17.65 21.39
C ALA A 230 7.89 17.68 21.25
N LEU A 231 7.44 17.98 20.03
CA LEU A 231 6.04 17.91 19.61
C LEU A 231 5.85 16.75 18.62
N LEU A 232 4.96 15.82 18.92
CA LEU A 232 4.51 14.77 18.00
C LEU A 232 3.16 15.17 17.40
N VAL A 233 3.08 15.21 16.06
CA VAL A 233 1.88 15.58 15.29
C VAL A 233 1.33 14.36 14.57
N LEU A 234 0.07 14.00 14.87
CA LEU A 234 -0.61 12.84 14.27
C LEU A 234 -1.87 13.31 13.54
N GLY A 235 -1.80 13.43 12.22
CA GLY A 235 -2.90 13.93 11.43
C GLY A 235 -2.68 13.75 9.94
N TYR A 236 -3.74 13.95 9.16
CA TYR A 236 -3.61 14.05 7.72
C TYR A 236 -2.79 15.29 7.34
N VAL A 237 -2.30 15.31 6.11
CA VAL A 237 -1.32 16.31 5.64
C VAL A 237 -1.76 17.75 5.90
N GLU A 238 -2.98 18.11 5.50
CA GLU A 238 -3.46 19.49 5.63
C GLU A 238 -3.56 19.97 7.09
N PRO A 239 -4.26 19.26 8.03
CA PRO A 239 -4.28 19.67 9.42
C PRO A 239 -2.91 19.61 10.10
N ALA A 240 -2.04 18.65 9.77
CA ALA A 240 -0.68 18.61 10.29
C ALA A 240 0.15 19.83 9.85
N ALA A 241 -0.01 20.28 8.59
CA ALA A 241 0.66 21.47 8.08
C ALA A 241 0.21 22.75 8.81
N PHE A 242 -1.07 22.86 9.19
CA PHE A 242 -1.54 23.95 10.05
C PHE A 242 -0.87 23.92 11.43
N VAL A 243 -0.72 22.72 12.04
CA VAL A 243 0.02 22.59 13.32
C VAL A 243 1.46 23.07 13.18
N TYR A 244 2.18 22.62 12.15
CA TYR A 244 3.58 23.01 11.96
C TYR A 244 3.75 24.52 11.75
N ARG A 245 2.89 25.12 10.91
CA ARG A 245 2.87 26.55 10.67
C ARG A 245 2.63 27.34 11.94
N GLN A 246 1.53 27.05 12.63
CA GLN A 246 1.11 27.80 13.82
C GLN A 246 2.05 27.60 15.01
N ALA A 247 2.70 26.42 15.13
CA ALA A 247 3.74 26.21 16.12
C ALA A 247 4.92 27.19 15.95
N ILE A 248 5.36 27.44 14.70
CA ILE A 248 6.38 28.45 14.40
C ILE A 248 5.89 29.86 14.67
N GLU A 249 4.67 30.20 14.26
CA GLU A 249 4.06 31.51 14.52
C GLU A 249 3.95 31.82 16.01
N LEU A 250 3.77 30.78 16.85
CA LEU A 250 3.78 30.88 18.32
C LEU A 250 5.18 30.85 18.93
N GLY A 251 6.26 30.80 18.13
CA GLY A 251 7.64 30.81 18.58
C GLY A 251 8.10 29.49 19.22
N MET A 252 7.43 28.36 18.94
CA MET A 252 7.80 27.04 19.45
C MET A 252 9.02 26.50 18.67
N LYS A 253 10.13 26.27 19.35
CA LYS A 253 11.43 25.89 18.74
C LYS A 253 11.81 24.43 18.93
N MET A 254 11.04 23.64 19.71
CA MET A 254 11.33 22.24 19.91
C MET A 254 11.23 21.42 18.62
N PRO A 255 11.95 20.29 18.50
CA PRO A 255 11.78 19.35 17.40
C PRO A 255 10.31 18.95 17.19
N ARG A 256 9.88 18.91 15.94
CA ARG A 256 8.53 18.56 15.51
C ARG A 256 8.60 17.26 14.73
N TYR A 257 7.90 16.25 15.22
CA TYR A 257 7.82 14.93 14.62
C TYR A 257 6.40 14.68 14.13
N GLY A 258 6.24 13.93 13.04
CA GLY A 258 4.94 13.57 12.49
C GLY A 258 4.86 12.16 11.96
N PHE A 259 3.64 11.78 11.61
CA PHE A 259 3.30 10.57 10.86
C PHE A 259 2.22 10.93 9.86
N THR A 260 2.61 11.36 8.66
CA THR A 260 1.70 11.97 7.69
C THR A 260 1.76 11.34 6.30
N SER A 261 2.90 10.91 5.82
CA SER A 261 3.12 10.36 4.47
C SER A 261 2.66 11.29 3.33
N GLY A 262 2.91 12.60 3.47
CA GLY A 262 2.54 13.61 2.49
C GLY A 262 3.68 13.99 1.53
N SER A 263 3.32 14.40 0.31
CA SER A 263 4.28 15.01 -0.62
C SER A 263 4.60 16.47 -0.24
N GLU A 264 5.72 16.99 -0.73
CA GLU A 264 6.13 18.38 -0.52
C GLU A 264 5.06 19.37 -0.97
N GLU A 265 4.51 19.15 -2.17
CA GLU A 265 3.47 20.01 -2.74
C GLU A 265 2.24 20.11 -1.83
N GLN A 266 1.85 19.00 -1.20
CA GLN A 266 0.68 18.98 -0.30
C GLN A 266 0.91 19.85 0.94
N PHE A 267 2.10 19.81 1.54
CA PHE A 267 2.46 20.65 2.69
C PHE A 267 2.56 22.13 2.30
N LEU A 268 3.18 22.40 1.14
CA LEU A 268 3.40 23.78 0.66
C LEU A 268 2.12 24.53 0.26
N ARG A 269 0.99 23.84 0.17
CA ARG A 269 -0.33 24.48 0.04
C ARG A 269 -0.78 25.21 1.31
N VAL A 270 -0.20 24.87 2.46
CA VAL A 270 -0.65 25.36 3.79
C VAL A 270 0.46 26.08 4.55
N ALA A 271 1.68 25.57 4.49
CA ALA A 271 2.84 26.09 5.22
C ALA A 271 3.97 26.45 4.26
N SER A 272 4.75 27.49 4.57
CA SER A 272 5.96 27.78 3.79
C SER A 272 7.07 26.77 4.06
N SER A 273 8.06 26.71 3.15
CA SER A 273 9.22 25.83 3.33
C SER A 273 9.98 26.15 4.62
N GLU A 274 10.09 27.42 4.98
CA GLU A 274 10.77 27.89 6.20
C GLU A 274 9.99 27.45 7.46
N GLN A 275 8.65 27.45 7.42
CA GLN A 275 7.82 26.98 8.53
C GLN A 275 7.93 25.46 8.73
N MET A 276 8.18 24.74 7.65
CA MET A 276 8.42 23.28 7.67
C MET A 276 9.85 22.90 8.04
N GLU A 277 10.83 23.80 7.94
CA GLU A 277 12.24 23.49 8.13
C GLU A 277 12.49 22.76 9.45
N GLY A 278 13.23 21.63 9.38
CA GLY A 278 13.55 20.78 10.53
C GLY A 278 12.42 19.88 11.03
N VAL A 279 11.23 19.89 10.42
CA VAL A 279 10.17 18.94 10.74
C VAL A 279 10.59 17.53 10.33
N TRP A 280 10.33 16.55 11.20
CA TRP A 280 10.54 15.13 10.94
C TRP A 280 9.23 14.43 10.59
N ASP A 281 9.26 13.54 9.60
CA ASP A 281 8.18 12.61 9.32
C ASP A 281 8.69 11.17 9.53
N LEU A 282 8.09 10.46 10.50
CA LEU A 282 8.49 9.12 10.91
C LEU A 282 7.48 8.13 10.38
N ARG A 283 7.78 7.53 9.21
CA ARG A 283 6.81 6.79 8.40
C ARG A 283 7.45 5.57 7.74
N PRO A 284 6.69 4.66 7.13
CA PRO A 284 7.26 3.62 6.28
C PRO A 284 8.21 4.24 5.23
N THR A 285 9.30 3.55 4.90
CA THR A 285 10.20 3.99 3.84
C THR A 285 9.47 3.89 2.52
N GLU A 286 8.92 5.01 2.10
CA GLU A 286 8.19 5.20 0.86
C GLU A 286 9.11 5.85 -0.17
N LEU A 287 8.58 6.19 -1.35
CA LEU A 287 9.38 6.78 -2.43
C LEU A 287 10.15 8.03 -1.94
N THR A 288 11.46 7.91 -1.85
CA THR A 288 12.37 9.02 -1.66
C THR A 288 13.48 8.94 -2.68
N VAL A 289 13.85 10.06 -3.26
CA VAL A 289 14.77 10.13 -4.41
C VAL A 289 16.13 9.46 -4.10
N GLU A 290 16.59 9.53 -2.85
CA GLU A 290 17.89 9.00 -2.43
C GLU A 290 17.89 7.49 -2.15
N ALA A 291 16.71 6.90 -1.88
CA ALA A 291 16.54 5.48 -1.58
C ALA A 291 15.95 4.69 -2.75
N LEU A 292 15.70 5.33 -3.90
CA LEU A 292 15.07 4.67 -5.06
C LEU A 292 16.04 3.68 -5.72
N ASP A 293 15.62 2.42 -5.77
CA ASP A 293 16.21 1.43 -6.66
C ASP A 293 15.76 1.66 -8.13
N ALA A 294 16.17 0.78 -9.03
CA ALA A 294 15.83 0.90 -10.45
C ALA A 294 14.31 0.83 -10.71
N ASN A 295 13.58 -0.03 -9.99
CA ASN A 295 12.13 -0.17 -10.14
C ASN A 295 11.41 1.10 -9.68
N ALA A 296 11.79 1.63 -8.52
CA ALA A 296 11.21 2.85 -7.96
C ALA A 296 11.48 4.08 -8.85
N LYS A 297 12.70 4.22 -9.39
CA LYS A 297 13.03 5.28 -10.36
C LYS A 297 12.17 5.18 -11.62
N THR A 298 12.03 3.98 -12.17
CA THR A 298 11.20 3.72 -13.35
C THR A 298 9.73 4.04 -13.07
N TYR A 299 9.21 3.60 -11.91
CA TYR A 299 7.85 3.89 -11.47
C TYR A 299 7.59 5.41 -11.40
N VAL A 300 8.44 6.17 -10.70
CA VAL A 300 8.29 7.63 -10.57
C VAL A 300 8.30 8.32 -11.93
N ALA A 301 9.24 7.95 -12.80
CA ALA A 301 9.36 8.54 -14.16
C ALA A 301 8.09 8.26 -14.99
N ASN A 302 7.63 7.01 -15.01
CA ASN A 302 6.45 6.59 -15.78
C ASN A 302 5.16 7.22 -15.22
N TYR A 303 5.01 7.26 -13.90
CA TYR A 303 3.85 7.89 -13.25
C TYR A 303 3.81 9.39 -13.56
N THR A 304 4.92 10.11 -13.40
CA THR A 304 5.00 11.54 -13.70
C THR A 304 4.70 11.83 -15.16
N LYS A 305 5.24 11.02 -16.08
CA LYS A 305 4.96 11.15 -17.53
C LYS A 305 3.47 10.95 -17.84
N LYS A 306 2.82 9.98 -17.17
CA LYS A 306 1.42 9.62 -17.46
C LYS A 306 0.42 10.58 -16.85
N TYR A 307 0.67 11.06 -15.63
CA TYR A 307 -0.29 11.84 -14.84
C TYR A 307 0.09 13.31 -14.63
N GLY A 308 1.26 13.75 -15.12
CA GLY A 308 1.70 15.15 -15.05
C GLY A 308 2.17 15.64 -13.68
N SER A 309 2.20 14.75 -12.68
CA SER A 309 2.66 15.06 -11.31
C SER A 309 3.41 13.88 -10.71
N ALA A 310 4.27 14.14 -9.74
CA ALA A 310 4.94 13.07 -9.00
C ALA A 310 3.93 12.17 -8.26
N PRO A 311 4.19 10.86 -8.13
CA PRO A 311 3.31 9.98 -7.37
C PRO A 311 3.32 10.34 -5.88
N ALA A 312 2.18 10.18 -5.20
CA ALA A 312 2.17 10.26 -3.74
C ALA A 312 3.06 9.14 -3.16
N PRO A 313 3.76 9.39 -2.04
CA PRO A 313 4.74 8.44 -1.49
C PRO A 313 4.20 7.02 -1.24
N SER A 314 2.92 6.90 -0.85
CA SER A 314 2.26 5.62 -0.56
C SER A 314 1.61 4.95 -1.79
N SER A 315 1.57 5.60 -2.95
CA SER A 315 0.90 5.05 -4.14
C SER A 315 1.51 3.75 -4.68
N PRO A 316 2.84 3.47 -4.54
CA PRO A 316 3.42 2.23 -5.03
C PRO A 316 2.90 0.97 -4.35
N TYR A 317 2.37 1.05 -3.13
CA TYR A 317 1.74 -0.11 -2.50
C TYR A 317 0.65 -0.72 -3.38
N ALA A 318 -0.14 0.14 -4.04
CA ALA A 318 -1.19 -0.31 -4.94
C ALA A 318 -0.65 -0.76 -6.31
N TYR A 319 0.45 -0.19 -6.79
CA TYR A 319 1.17 -0.69 -7.96
C TYR A 319 1.66 -2.13 -7.72
N ASP A 320 2.30 -2.35 -6.58
CA ASP A 320 2.86 -3.64 -6.19
C ASP A 320 1.78 -4.71 -5.99
N GLN A 321 0.56 -4.34 -5.56
CA GLN A 321 -0.59 -5.25 -5.47
C GLN A 321 -0.87 -5.95 -6.80
N VAL A 322 -0.76 -5.23 -7.92
CA VAL A 322 -1.04 -5.79 -9.24
C VAL A 322 0.02 -6.83 -9.63
N TYR A 323 1.29 -6.60 -9.29
CA TYR A 323 2.36 -7.58 -9.51
C TYR A 323 2.31 -8.76 -8.55
N VAL A 324 1.90 -8.54 -7.29
CA VAL A 324 1.58 -9.63 -6.35
C VAL A 324 0.50 -10.52 -6.95
N LEU A 325 -0.57 -9.92 -7.44
CA LEU A 325 -1.69 -10.65 -8.04
C LEU A 325 -1.27 -11.38 -9.32
N LYS A 326 -0.53 -10.71 -10.22
CA LYS A 326 0.03 -11.34 -11.43
C LYS A 326 0.79 -12.61 -11.09
N ASN A 327 1.78 -12.51 -10.19
CA ASN A 327 2.64 -13.64 -9.85
C ASN A 327 1.84 -14.76 -9.14
N ALA A 328 0.83 -14.40 -8.34
CA ALA A 328 -0.04 -15.37 -7.68
C ALA A 328 -0.97 -16.10 -8.67
N ILE A 329 -1.52 -15.41 -9.66
CA ILE A 329 -2.35 -16.01 -10.72
C ILE A 329 -1.51 -16.99 -11.56
N GLU A 330 -0.27 -16.60 -11.93
CA GLU A 330 0.67 -17.47 -12.63
C GLU A 330 0.99 -18.73 -11.81
N ALA A 331 1.26 -18.57 -10.52
CA ALA A 331 1.55 -19.67 -9.60
C ALA A 331 0.32 -20.58 -9.33
N ALA A 332 -0.89 -20.02 -9.31
CA ALA A 332 -2.14 -20.73 -9.14
C ALA A 332 -2.60 -21.48 -10.41
N GLY A 333 -1.99 -21.17 -11.58
CA GLY A 333 -2.37 -21.74 -12.87
C GLY A 333 -3.66 -21.15 -13.44
N GLY A 334 -4.08 -19.95 -13.02
CA GLY A 334 -5.25 -19.23 -13.56
C GLY A 334 -5.90 -18.28 -12.58
N ALA A 335 -6.79 -17.41 -13.10
CA ALA A 335 -7.47 -16.36 -12.33
C ALA A 335 -8.89 -16.75 -11.89
N GLY A 336 -9.40 -17.92 -12.26
CA GLY A 336 -10.83 -18.28 -12.04
C GLY A 336 -11.18 -18.62 -10.59
N ASP A 337 -10.21 -19.10 -9.80
CA ASP A 337 -10.40 -19.58 -8.43
C ASP A 337 -9.68 -18.63 -7.45
N ALA A 338 -10.46 -17.73 -6.83
CA ALA A 338 -9.94 -16.73 -5.89
C ALA A 338 -9.25 -17.37 -4.67
N LYS A 339 -9.72 -18.54 -4.20
CA LYS A 339 -9.12 -19.26 -3.06
C LYS A 339 -7.75 -19.81 -3.40
N LYS A 340 -7.57 -20.37 -4.60
CA LYS A 340 -6.25 -20.83 -5.07
C LYS A 340 -5.27 -19.66 -5.22
N VAL A 341 -5.72 -18.54 -5.75
CA VAL A 341 -4.88 -17.34 -5.87
C VAL A 341 -4.53 -16.79 -4.49
N ALA A 342 -5.46 -16.73 -3.53
CA ALA A 342 -5.18 -16.34 -2.15
C ALA A 342 -4.15 -17.28 -1.50
N ALA A 343 -4.27 -18.60 -1.70
CA ALA A 343 -3.30 -19.57 -1.20
C ALA A 343 -1.91 -19.41 -1.85
N ALA A 344 -1.84 -19.00 -3.13
CA ALA A 344 -0.60 -18.67 -3.81
C ALA A 344 0.04 -17.40 -3.24
N ILE A 345 -0.75 -16.34 -2.99
CA ILE A 345 -0.26 -15.08 -2.38
C ILE A 345 0.45 -15.37 -1.04
N ARG A 346 -0.11 -16.23 -0.19
CA ARG A 346 0.49 -16.59 1.11
C ARG A 346 1.87 -17.21 1.02
N LYS A 347 2.21 -17.84 -0.11
CA LYS A 347 3.51 -18.51 -0.34
C LYS A 347 4.44 -17.67 -1.22
N LEU A 348 3.99 -16.49 -1.66
CA LEU A 348 4.71 -15.69 -2.62
C LEU A 348 5.94 -15.05 -1.98
N ALA A 349 7.08 -15.15 -2.63
CA ALA A 349 8.23 -14.30 -2.37
C ALA A 349 7.93 -12.87 -2.85
N ILE A 350 8.73 -11.90 -2.42
CA ILE A 350 8.59 -10.52 -2.87
C ILE A 350 8.75 -10.49 -4.41
N PRO A 351 7.77 -9.95 -5.15
CA PRO A 351 7.89 -9.81 -6.60
C PRO A 351 9.15 -9.00 -6.98
N LYS A 352 9.86 -9.48 -8.00
CA LYS A 352 11.06 -8.77 -8.49
C LYS A 352 10.75 -7.39 -9.10
N GLU A 353 9.51 -7.18 -9.51
CA GLU A 353 8.97 -5.92 -10.03
C GLU A 353 8.53 -4.94 -8.93
N ALA A 354 8.53 -5.37 -7.66
CA ALA A 354 8.10 -4.54 -6.55
C ALA A 354 8.88 -3.23 -6.49
N VAL A 355 8.17 -2.16 -6.26
CA VAL A 355 8.70 -0.79 -6.13
C VAL A 355 9.06 -0.49 -4.68
N MET A 356 8.26 -1.01 -3.74
CA MET A 356 8.49 -0.81 -2.32
C MET A 356 9.55 -1.79 -1.78
N LYS A 357 10.35 -1.31 -0.82
CA LYS A 357 11.36 -2.14 -0.15
C LYS A 357 10.73 -2.98 0.95
N TYR A 358 10.21 -4.15 0.56
CA TYR A 358 9.61 -5.09 1.52
C TYR A 358 10.64 -5.85 2.34
N LEU A 359 10.24 -6.20 3.56
CA LEU A 359 10.96 -7.08 4.47
C LEU A 359 10.31 -8.46 4.42
N PRO A 360 11.05 -9.52 4.02
CA PRO A 360 10.47 -10.86 3.97
C PRO A 360 10.18 -11.38 5.38
N THR A 361 9.08 -12.09 5.52
CA THR A 361 8.71 -12.79 6.75
C THR A 361 8.82 -14.30 6.51
N ASN A 362 9.81 -14.94 7.10
CA ASN A 362 10.08 -16.36 6.89
C ASN A 362 10.21 -16.77 5.41
N GLY A 363 10.81 -15.93 4.58
CA GLY A 363 11.04 -16.17 3.15
C GLY A 363 9.87 -15.80 2.24
N THR A 364 8.72 -15.38 2.78
CA THR A 364 7.55 -14.90 2.03
C THR A 364 7.36 -13.39 2.18
N MET A 365 6.61 -12.78 1.25
CA MET A 365 6.25 -11.37 1.33
C MET A 365 5.27 -11.09 2.48
N PHE A 366 4.32 -12.01 2.70
CA PHE A 366 3.27 -11.86 3.71
C PHE A 366 3.49 -12.81 4.88
N ASP A 367 3.22 -12.33 6.09
CA ASP A 367 3.16 -13.18 7.27
C ASP A 367 1.89 -14.05 7.29
N VAL A 368 1.73 -14.85 8.34
CA VAL A 368 0.57 -15.75 8.51
C VAL A 368 -0.78 -15.01 8.58
N ASN A 369 -0.77 -13.72 8.89
CA ASN A 369 -1.97 -12.89 8.95
C ASN A 369 -2.27 -12.20 7.60
N GLY A 370 -1.44 -12.39 6.57
CA GLY A 370 -1.56 -11.68 5.30
C GLY A 370 -0.99 -10.26 5.32
N GLN A 371 -0.08 -9.96 6.28
CA GLN A 371 0.55 -8.67 6.43
C GLN A 371 1.95 -8.66 5.80
N ALA A 372 2.21 -7.70 4.89
CA ALA A 372 3.55 -7.38 4.42
C ALA A 372 4.14 -6.20 5.21
N TYR A 373 5.46 -6.16 5.30
CA TYR A 373 6.19 -5.13 6.01
C TYR A 373 7.19 -4.46 5.07
N THR A 374 7.34 -3.14 5.22
CA THR A 374 8.45 -2.38 4.63
C THR A 374 9.33 -1.81 5.73
N THR A 375 10.52 -1.36 5.39
CA THR A 375 11.33 -0.58 6.32
C THR A 375 10.60 0.70 6.71
N ASN A 376 10.91 1.22 7.89
CA ASN A 376 10.47 2.54 8.33
C ASN A 376 11.63 3.52 8.22
N GLY A 377 11.35 4.78 7.90
CA GLY A 377 12.34 5.83 7.70
C GLY A 377 12.06 7.08 8.53
N ALA A 378 13.11 7.74 8.93
CA ALA A 378 13.09 9.10 9.45
C ALA A 378 13.42 10.06 8.31
N PHE A 379 12.47 10.89 7.95
CA PHE A 379 12.61 11.93 6.95
C PHE A 379 12.63 13.28 7.64
N GLN A 380 13.48 14.19 7.17
CA GLN A 380 13.50 15.55 7.69
C GLN A 380 13.26 16.54 6.54
N TRP A 381 12.41 17.53 6.79
CA TRP A 381 12.23 18.62 5.85
C TRP A 381 13.48 19.52 5.84
N GLN A 382 14.11 19.62 4.67
CA GLN A 382 15.32 20.41 4.46
C GLN A 382 15.23 21.13 3.11
N LYS A 383 15.28 22.46 3.14
CA LYS A 383 15.33 23.29 1.92
C LYS A 383 14.21 22.96 0.91
N GLY A 384 12.99 22.80 1.40
CA GLY A 384 11.80 22.62 0.58
C GLY A 384 11.48 21.18 0.17
N LYS A 385 12.18 20.18 0.70
CA LYS A 385 11.95 18.77 0.38
C LYS A 385 12.13 17.86 1.60
N TRP A 386 11.53 16.66 1.55
CA TRP A 386 11.79 15.58 2.46
C TRP A 386 13.13 14.91 2.12
N VAL A 387 14.03 14.86 3.08
CA VAL A 387 15.32 14.17 2.98
C VAL A 387 15.30 12.94 3.87
N TYR A 388 15.60 11.77 3.30
CA TYR A 388 15.79 10.55 4.08
C TYR A 388 17.07 10.67 4.92
N VAL A 389 16.95 10.52 6.24
CA VAL A 389 18.08 10.69 7.17
C VAL A 389 18.53 9.37 7.76
N ALA A 390 17.60 8.48 8.12
CA ALA A 390 17.93 7.20 8.76
C ALA A 390 16.82 6.18 8.59
N GLU A 391 17.17 4.90 8.60
CA GLU A 391 16.23 3.80 8.79
C GLU A 391 15.84 3.72 10.27
N LEU A 392 14.55 3.55 10.53
CA LEU A 392 14.05 3.30 11.88
C LEU A 392 14.15 1.80 12.19
N PRO A 393 14.50 1.40 13.41
CA PRO A 393 14.61 0.00 13.80
C PRO A 393 13.25 -0.69 13.71
N SER A 394 13.17 -1.80 13.00
CA SER A 394 11.92 -2.54 12.75
C SER A 394 12.16 -4.04 12.92
N ASP A 395 11.39 -4.70 13.79
CA ASP A 395 11.43 -6.14 14.02
C ASP A 395 10.08 -6.76 13.58
N THR A 396 10.05 -7.34 12.37
CA THR A 396 8.85 -7.93 11.78
C THR A 396 8.42 -9.20 12.50
N VAL A 397 9.35 -9.98 13.03
CA VAL A 397 9.06 -11.26 13.72
C VAL A 397 8.44 -10.99 15.09
N ALA A 398 9.06 -10.09 15.86
CA ALA A 398 8.53 -9.69 17.16
C ALA A 398 7.14 -9.04 16.99
N TYR A 399 6.97 -8.19 15.98
CA TYR A 399 5.68 -7.54 15.73
C TYR A 399 4.60 -8.55 15.28
N SER A 400 4.89 -9.46 14.37
CA SER A 400 3.92 -10.50 13.95
C SER A 400 3.51 -11.39 15.13
N THR A 401 4.43 -11.67 16.05
CA THR A 401 4.16 -12.42 17.29
C THR A 401 3.25 -11.62 18.23
N PHE A 402 3.55 -10.34 18.43
CA PHE A 402 2.71 -9.42 19.21
C PHE A 402 1.30 -9.32 18.63
N LEU A 403 1.17 -9.12 17.32
CA LEU A 403 -0.12 -9.00 16.65
C LEU A 403 -1.00 -10.24 16.91
N ARG A 404 -0.43 -11.43 16.83
CA ARG A 404 -1.14 -12.67 17.14
C ARG A 404 -1.60 -12.79 18.59
N SER A 405 -0.85 -12.21 19.53
CA SER A 405 -1.21 -12.27 20.95
C SER A 405 -2.43 -11.43 21.31
N LEU A 406 -2.73 -10.39 20.51
CA LEU A 406 -3.87 -9.48 20.75
C LEU A 406 -5.22 -10.07 20.34
N TYR A 407 -5.23 -11.08 19.48
CA TYR A 407 -6.45 -11.61 18.85
C TYR A 407 -6.63 -13.12 19.06
N LYS A 408 -5.90 -13.69 20.02
CA LYS A 408 -6.16 -15.02 20.58
C LYS A 408 -7.27 -14.91 21.61
#